data_23953ee6432aae646fbbb9037c48d5a5
#
_entry.id   23953ee6432aae646fbbb9037c48d5a5
#
_cell.length_a   1.000
_cell.length_b   1.000
_cell.length_c   1.000
_cell.angle_alpha   90.00
_cell.angle_beta   90.00
_cell.angle_gamma   90.00
#
_symmetry.space_group_name_H-M   'P 1'
#
loop_
_entity.id
_entity.type
_entity.pdbx_description
1 polymer ?
#
loop_
_entity_poly.entity_id
_entity_poly.type
_entity_poly.pdbx_seq_one_letter_code
_entity_poly.pdbx_strand_id
1 'polypeptide(L)'
;MHNVVEGVRPGFTTHGVVNNCGIGQSDFMWNIRSNPNVKRVFSQIWNTNQLLVSFDGCGIFRDWRYDARWKTKGGWFHVDQNPVSKPDRCCIQGFVSLTNQNENTGGFIAIPNSHLRFAELATLARGTRDFVMIPRDHRILDNGRAIGKLVQCQAGDLVLWDSRLVHCNSPAFSIQERRDDEPVDFLRIVAYVSMSPPVFIRDYTLEQFRKQRKSMVENNCTLTHWSTELKQTREPGDLPTISLKKFNAYQRALILGTDTDDT
;
A
#
# COMPACT_ATOMS: atom_id res chain seq x y z
N MET A 1 -5.88 0.80 29.78
CA MET A 1 -5.96 1.39 28.42
C MET A 1 -4.60 1.85 27.87
N HIS A 2 -3.68 2.41 28.67
CA HIS A 2 -2.35 2.82 28.18
C HIS A 2 -1.52 1.68 27.58
N ASN A 3 -1.55 0.50 28.16
CA ASN A 3 -0.73 -0.65 27.71
C ASN A 3 -1.17 -1.24 26.37
N VAL A 4 -2.45 -1.14 26.02
CA VAL A 4 -2.94 -1.59 24.69
C VAL A 4 -2.47 -0.66 23.59
N VAL A 5 -2.40 0.64 23.87
CA VAL A 5 -1.90 1.64 22.92
C VAL A 5 -0.38 1.54 22.76
N GLU A 6 0.34 1.21 23.82
CA GLU A 6 1.80 0.98 23.77
C GLU A 6 2.17 -0.32 23.04
N GLY A 7 1.42 -1.39 23.22
CA GLY A 7 1.62 -2.65 22.50
C GLY A 7 1.38 -2.56 21.00
N VAL A 8 0.67 -1.56 20.52
CA VAL A 8 0.42 -1.29 19.09
C VAL A 8 1.52 -0.41 18.46
N ARG A 9 2.41 0.18 19.27
CA ARG A 9 3.49 1.03 18.76
C ARG A 9 4.43 0.39 17.75
N PRO A 10 4.78 -0.89 17.79
CA PRO A 10 5.67 -1.47 16.77
C PRO A 10 5.13 -1.38 15.34
N GLY A 11 3.82 -1.19 15.14
CA GLY A 11 3.17 -1.15 13.84
C GLY A 11 2.88 0.24 13.30
N PHE A 12 2.73 1.23 14.17
CA PHE A 12 2.38 2.59 13.74
C PHE A 12 3.63 3.40 13.45
N THR A 13 3.89 3.64 12.18
CA THR A 13 4.85 4.65 11.76
C THR A 13 4.24 6.04 11.93
N THR A 14 5.06 7.08 11.91
CA THR A 14 4.59 8.48 11.87
C THR A 14 3.76 8.80 10.61
N HIS A 15 3.68 7.85 9.68
CA HIS A 15 2.95 7.95 8.41
C HIS A 15 1.62 7.18 8.44
N GLY A 16 1.24 6.56 9.56
CA GLY A 16 0.01 5.80 9.71
C GLY A 16 0.02 4.41 9.05
N VAL A 17 1.15 3.98 8.48
CA VAL A 17 1.26 2.69 7.79
C VAL A 17 1.50 1.57 8.80
N VAL A 18 0.68 0.53 8.76
CA VAL A 18 0.80 -0.71 9.54
C VAL A 18 1.26 -1.81 8.59
N ASN A 19 2.52 -2.24 8.73
CA ASN A 19 3.17 -3.19 7.84
C ASN A 19 4.00 -4.26 8.56
N ASN A 20 3.59 -4.62 9.77
CA ASN A 20 4.25 -5.64 10.61
C ASN A 20 3.21 -6.50 11.35
N CYS A 21 3.65 -7.31 12.30
CA CYS A 21 2.80 -8.15 13.15
C CYS A 21 1.80 -9.01 12.33
N GLY A 22 2.22 -9.52 11.18
CA GLY A 22 1.42 -10.40 10.34
C GLY A 22 0.17 -9.77 9.70
N ILE A 23 0.03 -8.44 9.75
CA ILE A 23 -1.16 -7.75 9.21
C ILE A 23 -1.44 -8.15 7.75
N GLY A 24 -0.40 -8.37 6.95
CA GLY A 24 -0.53 -8.81 5.56
C GLY A 24 -1.23 -10.16 5.39
N GLN A 25 -1.36 -10.97 6.44
CA GLN A 25 -2.04 -12.27 6.40
C GLN A 25 -3.30 -12.30 7.26
N SER A 26 -3.74 -11.14 7.79
CA SER A 26 -4.96 -11.05 8.59
C SER A 26 -6.22 -11.31 7.77
N ASP A 27 -7.27 -11.80 8.42
CA ASP A 27 -8.58 -12.01 7.79
C ASP A 27 -9.15 -10.70 7.24
N PHE A 28 -8.87 -9.59 7.94
CA PHE A 28 -9.22 -8.24 7.48
C PHE A 28 -8.64 -7.94 6.09
N MET A 29 -7.33 -8.12 5.91
CA MET A 29 -6.68 -7.85 4.63
C MET A 29 -7.12 -8.83 3.55
N TRP A 30 -7.30 -10.11 3.89
CA TRP A 30 -7.76 -11.11 2.93
C TRP A 30 -9.20 -10.89 2.50
N ASN A 31 -10.09 -10.40 3.37
CA ASN A 31 -11.45 -10.04 3.00
C ASN A 31 -11.48 -8.95 1.92
N ILE A 32 -10.59 -7.94 2.03
CA ILE A 32 -10.49 -6.87 1.02
C ILE A 32 -9.88 -7.38 -0.29
N ARG A 33 -8.76 -8.10 -0.21
CA ARG A 33 -8.02 -8.58 -1.39
C ARG A 33 -8.79 -9.60 -2.21
N SER A 34 -9.59 -10.42 -1.56
CA SER A 34 -10.42 -11.43 -2.21
C SER A 34 -11.79 -10.91 -2.67
N ASN A 35 -12.04 -9.60 -2.61
CA ASN A 35 -13.23 -9.03 -3.20
C ASN A 35 -13.13 -9.11 -4.74
N PRO A 36 -14.09 -9.80 -5.43
CA PRO A 36 -14.06 -9.96 -6.87
C PRO A 36 -14.04 -8.65 -7.65
N ASN A 37 -14.67 -7.60 -7.13
CA ASN A 37 -14.68 -6.29 -7.77
C ASN A 37 -13.27 -5.66 -7.76
N VAL A 38 -12.50 -5.84 -6.68
CA VAL A 38 -11.11 -5.38 -6.62
C VAL A 38 -10.27 -6.10 -7.68
N LYS A 39 -10.32 -7.43 -7.71
CA LYS A 39 -9.57 -8.21 -8.71
C LYS A 39 -9.96 -7.84 -10.14
N ARG A 40 -11.27 -7.70 -10.41
CA ARG A 40 -11.77 -7.36 -11.75
C ARG A 40 -11.14 -6.10 -12.33
N VAL A 41 -10.97 -5.05 -11.51
CA VAL A 41 -10.33 -3.81 -11.95
C VAL A 41 -8.88 -4.06 -12.35
N PHE A 42 -8.10 -4.78 -11.55
CA PHE A 42 -6.73 -5.14 -11.90
C PHE A 42 -6.66 -6.05 -13.13
N SER A 43 -7.60 -6.99 -13.29
CA SER A 43 -7.68 -7.84 -14.47
C SER A 43 -7.91 -7.04 -15.75
N GLN A 44 -8.74 -6.00 -15.70
CA GLN A 44 -8.96 -5.08 -16.82
C GLN A 44 -7.70 -4.25 -17.13
N ILE A 45 -7.00 -3.75 -16.12
CA ILE A 45 -5.76 -2.96 -16.31
C ILE A 45 -4.67 -3.79 -16.98
N TRP A 46 -4.52 -5.06 -16.58
CA TRP A 46 -3.47 -5.95 -17.05
C TRP A 46 -3.90 -6.86 -18.20
N ASN A 47 -5.19 -6.84 -18.55
CA ASN A 47 -5.80 -7.70 -19.58
C ASN A 47 -5.51 -9.20 -19.33
N THR A 48 -5.61 -9.63 -18.07
CA THR A 48 -5.43 -11.03 -17.65
C THR A 48 -6.12 -11.33 -16.33
N ASN A 49 -6.61 -12.54 -16.14
CA ASN A 49 -7.14 -13.04 -14.88
C ASN A 49 -6.07 -13.68 -13.98
N GLN A 50 -4.90 -14.00 -14.52
CA GLN A 50 -3.79 -14.55 -13.76
C GLN A 50 -3.05 -13.44 -13.03
N LEU A 51 -3.40 -13.21 -11.77
CA LEU A 51 -2.85 -12.14 -10.95
C LEU A 51 -2.32 -12.68 -9.63
N LEU A 52 -1.16 -12.16 -9.24
CA LEU A 52 -0.59 -12.26 -7.90
C LEU A 52 -1.02 -11.05 -7.09
N VAL A 53 -1.47 -11.25 -5.85
CA VAL A 53 -1.82 -10.16 -4.94
C VAL A 53 -0.65 -9.82 -4.01
N SER A 54 -0.48 -8.55 -3.66
CA SER A 54 0.50 -8.12 -2.64
C SER A 54 0.11 -8.61 -1.25
N PHE A 55 1.11 -8.80 -0.38
CA PHE A 55 0.91 -9.14 1.04
C PHE A 55 1.27 -7.95 1.94
N ASP A 56 1.04 -6.74 1.46
CA ASP A 56 1.26 -5.51 2.20
C ASP A 56 0.21 -5.28 3.31
N GLY A 57 0.33 -4.16 4.01
CA GLY A 57 -0.50 -3.87 5.18
C GLY A 57 -1.65 -2.93 4.90
N CYS A 58 -1.92 -2.11 5.90
CA CYS A 58 -2.98 -1.12 5.87
C CYS A 58 -2.48 0.24 6.35
N GLY A 59 -3.26 1.28 6.17
CA GLY A 59 -3.05 2.58 6.78
C GLY A 59 -4.13 2.83 7.83
N ILE A 60 -3.73 3.16 9.06
CA ILE A 60 -4.63 3.53 10.14
C ILE A 60 -4.15 4.86 10.71
N PHE A 61 -4.96 5.89 10.54
CA PHE A 61 -4.63 7.25 10.92
C PHE A 61 -5.54 7.68 12.05
N ARG A 62 -4.94 7.95 13.21
CA ARG A 62 -5.67 8.41 14.39
C ARG A 62 -5.97 9.90 14.28
N ASP A 63 -7.02 10.33 14.96
CA ASP A 63 -7.39 11.73 14.98
C ASP A 63 -6.37 12.56 15.78
N TRP A 64 -5.59 13.34 15.07
CA TRP A 64 -4.56 14.21 15.64
C TRP A 64 -5.13 15.37 16.47
N ARG A 65 -6.43 15.67 16.34
CA ARG A 65 -7.10 16.68 17.18
C ARG A 65 -7.22 16.19 18.63
N TYR A 66 -7.20 14.88 18.81
CA TYR A 66 -7.17 14.24 20.12
C TYR A 66 -5.75 14.19 20.73
N ASP A 67 -4.74 13.94 19.89
CA ASP A 67 -3.33 13.92 20.27
C ASP A 67 -2.47 14.40 19.08
N ALA A 68 -1.87 15.56 19.22
CA ALA A 68 -1.06 16.20 18.16
C ALA A 68 0.10 15.30 17.66
N ARG A 69 0.59 14.34 18.46
CA ARG A 69 1.62 13.38 18.08
C ARG A 69 1.16 12.43 16.96
N TRP A 70 -0.14 12.30 16.75
CA TRP A 70 -0.73 11.44 15.72
C TRP A 70 -0.88 12.13 14.38
N LYS A 71 -0.54 13.42 14.31
CA LYS A 71 -0.65 14.17 13.06
C LYS A 71 0.27 13.60 11.99
N THR A 72 -0.31 13.20 10.87
CA THR A 72 0.43 12.73 9.69
C THR A 72 1.36 13.82 9.19
N LYS A 73 2.60 13.47 8.86
CA LYS A 73 3.52 14.37 8.18
C LYS A 73 3.21 14.39 6.68
N GLY A 74 3.15 15.58 6.11
CA GLY A 74 2.98 15.76 4.66
C GLY A 74 4.28 16.16 3.97
N GLY A 75 4.22 16.29 2.64
CA GLY A 75 5.31 16.86 1.83
C GLY A 75 6.53 15.98 1.61
N TRP A 76 6.44 14.68 1.93
CA TRP A 76 7.48 13.68 1.68
C TRP A 76 7.21 12.93 0.37
N PHE A 77 7.17 13.68 -0.72
CA PHE A 77 6.91 13.14 -2.04
C PHE A 77 7.95 12.10 -2.44
N HIS A 78 7.49 11.00 -3.02
CA HIS A 78 8.32 9.88 -3.45
C HIS A 78 7.67 9.14 -4.60
N VAL A 79 8.42 8.22 -5.18
CA VAL A 79 7.92 7.14 -5.99
C VAL A 79 8.30 5.81 -5.34
N ASP A 80 7.52 4.78 -5.59
CA ASP A 80 7.74 3.43 -5.02
C ASP A 80 8.31 2.46 -6.05
N GLN A 81 8.90 2.97 -7.10
CA GLN A 81 9.55 2.20 -8.14
C GLN A 81 10.90 2.82 -8.49
N ASN A 82 11.93 2.00 -8.63
CA ASN A 82 13.26 2.45 -8.99
C ASN A 82 13.32 2.79 -10.48
N PRO A 83 13.61 4.06 -10.85
CA PRO A 83 13.59 4.49 -12.25
C PRO A 83 14.74 3.92 -13.10
N VAL A 84 15.76 3.34 -12.49
CA VAL A 84 16.90 2.75 -13.19
C VAL A 84 16.69 1.25 -13.41
N SER A 85 16.39 0.50 -12.34
CA SER A 85 16.22 -0.96 -12.42
C SER A 85 14.85 -1.40 -12.92
N LYS A 86 13.84 -0.51 -12.84
CA LYS A 86 12.44 -0.77 -13.22
C LYS A 86 11.86 0.44 -13.98
N PRO A 87 12.34 0.76 -15.19
CA PRO A 87 11.92 1.97 -15.89
C PRO A 87 10.47 1.92 -16.40
N ASP A 88 9.96 0.73 -16.69
CA ASP A 88 8.67 0.52 -17.30
C ASP A 88 7.56 0.29 -16.26
N ARG A 89 6.29 0.39 -16.70
CA ARG A 89 5.14 0.07 -15.86
C ARG A 89 5.13 -1.42 -15.53
N CYS A 90 5.36 -1.77 -14.28
CA CYS A 90 5.34 -3.15 -13.79
C CYS A 90 4.58 -3.33 -12.47
N CYS A 91 4.07 -2.23 -11.89
CA CYS A 91 3.27 -2.28 -10.69
C CYS A 91 2.19 -1.19 -10.71
N ILE A 92 0.95 -1.59 -10.44
CA ILE A 92 -0.15 -0.70 -10.10
C ILE A 92 -0.45 -0.92 -8.62
N GLN A 93 -0.30 0.13 -7.85
CA GLN A 93 -0.64 0.14 -6.44
C GLN A 93 -2.08 0.60 -6.23
N GLY A 94 -2.63 0.28 -5.09
CA GLY A 94 -3.94 0.78 -4.72
C GLY A 94 -4.24 0.64 -3.23
N PHE A 95 -5.36 1.21 -2.86
CA PHE A 95 -6.00 0.94 -1.58
C PHE A 95 -7.51 0.95 -1.72
N VAL A 96 -8.18 0.17 -0.90
CA VAL A 96 -9.61 0.33 -0.64
C VAL A 96 -9.76 1.25 0.57
N SER A 97 -10.49 2.35 0.41
CA SER A 97 -10.79 3.26 1.52
C SER A 97 -11.91 2.69 2.37
N LEU A 98 -11.73 2.65 3.68
CA LEU A 98 -12.75 2.20 4.63
C LEU A 98 -13.45 3.36 5.33
N THR A 99 -12.95 4.56 5.10
CA THR A 99 -13.49 5.82 5.60
C THR A 99 -13.49 6.84 4.48
N ASN A 100 -14.28 7.90 4.59
CA ASN A 100 -14.21 9.01 3.64
C ASN A 100 -12.88 9.75 3.78
N GLN A 101 -12.30 10.15 2.65
CA GLN A 101 -11.10 10.97 2.60
C GLN A 101 -11.39 12.28 1.89
N ASN A 102 -11.10 13.38 2.56
CA ASN A 102 -11.36 14.73 2.10
C ASN A 102 -10.39 15.73 2.77
N GLU A 103 -10.64 17.00 2.64
CA GLU A 103 -9.80 18.07 3.20
C GLU A 103 -9.73 18.03 4.74
N ASN A 104 -10.77 17.53 5.40
CA ASN A 104 -10.82 17.45 6.87
C ASN A 104 -10.03 16.24 7.41
N THR A 105 -9.83 15.22 6.60
CA THR A 105 -9.10 14.00 7.00
C THR A 105 -7.67 13.98 6.48
N GLY A 106 -7.37 14.74 5.43
CA GLY A 106 -6.21 14.54 4.59
C GLY A 106 -6.33 13.24 3.79
N GLY A 107 -5.26 12.79 3.15
CA GLY A 107 -5.31 11.59 2.33
C GLY A 107 -4.12 11.41 1.40
N PHE A 108 -4.35 10.64 0.37
CA PHE A 108 -3.40 10.41 -0.70
C PHE A 108 -3.30 11.67 -1.58
N ILE A 109 -2.10 12.18 -1.73
CA ILE A 109 -1.78 13.30 -2.64
C ILE A 109 -0.93 12.77 -3.78
N ALA A 110 -1.30 13.13 -5.00
CA ALA A 110 -0.56 12.81 -6.21
C ALA A 110 -0.14 14.07 -6.97
N ILE A 111 1.01 14.01 -7.64
CA ILE A 111 1.42 14.99 -8.63
C ILE A 111 0.95 14.47 -10.00
N PRO A 112 -0.10 15.05 -10.60
CA PRO A 112 -0.65 14.56 -11.85
C PRO A 112 0.41 14.48 -12.96
N ASN A 113 0.34 13.43 -13.77
CA ASN A 113 1.23 13.20 -14.94
C ASN A 113 2.72 13.01 -14.60
N SER A 114 3.11 12.99 -13.32
CA SER A 114 4.52 12.83 -12.94
C SER A 114 5.10 11.48 -13.36
N HIS A 115 4.30 10.43 -13.51
CA HIS A 115 4.71 9.13 -14.04
C HIS A 115 5.24 9.21 -15.48
N LEU A 116 4.81 10.19 -16.26
CA LEU A 116 5.32 10.44 -17.63
C LEU A 116 6.73 11.04 -17.62
N ARG A 117 7.14 11.60 -16.47
CA ARG A 117 8.44 12.21 -16.24
C ARG A 117 9.33 11.34 -15.33
N PHE A 118 8.99 10.09 -15.16
CA PHE A 118 9.63 9.16 -14.23
C PHE A 118 11.13 8.99 -14.46
N ALA A 119 11.55 8.96 -15.73
CA ALA A 119 12.97 8.87 -16.09
C ALA A 119 13.83 10.03 -15.55
N GLU A 120 13.23 11.20 -15.28
CA GLU A 120 13.94 12.34 -14.69
C GLU A 120 14.42 12.08 -13.25
N LEU A 121 13.84 11.07 -12.59
CA LEU A 121 14.19 10.67 -11.21
C LEU A 121 15.38 9.71 -11.15
N ALA A 122 15.95 9.30 -12.29
CA ALA A 122 17.04 8.33 -12.34
C ALA A 122 18.26 8.74 -11.48
N THR A 123 18.57 10.03 -11.44
CA THR A 123 19.67 10.57 -10.63
C THR A 123 19.45 10.51 -9.12
N LEU A 124 18.20 10.33 -8.69
CA LEU A 124 17.82 10.21 -7.28
C LEU A 124 17.86 8.74 -6.79
N ALA A 125 17.89 7.78 -7.70
CA ALA A 125 17.89 6.36 -7.37
C ALA A 125 19.15 5.98 -6.56
N ARG A 126 18.98 5.14 -5.55
CA ARG A 126 20.05 4.64 -4.68
C ARG A 126 20.10 3.12 -4.71
N GLY A 127 21.03 2.56 -5.46
CA GLY A 127 21.17 1.10 -5.61
C GLY A 127 19.88 0.48 -6.13
N THR A 128 19.40 -0.57 -5.47
CA THR A 128 18.19 -1.32 -5.87
C THR A 128 16.92 -0.92 -5.10
N ARG A 129 16.97 0.15 -4.32
CA ARG A 129 15.81 0.61 -3.53
C ARG A 129 14.72 1.14 -4.45
N ASP A 130 13.49 0.68 -4.26
CA ASP A 130 12.32 1.15 -5.00
C ASP A 130 11.78 2.48 -4.46
N PHE A 131 11.85 2.69 -3.15
CA PHE A 131 11.47 3.95 -2.54
C PHE A 131 12.48 5.05 -2.87
N VAL A 132 12.06 6.02 -3.70
CA VAL A 132 12.89 7.16 -4.11
C VAL A 132 12.26 8.46 -3.63
N MET A 133 12.85 9.04 -2.58
CA MET A 133 12.43 10.34 -2.04
C MET A 133 12.79 11.46 -3.01
N ILE A 134 11.87 12.40 -3.20
CA ILE A 134 12.05 13.53 -4.10
C ILE A 134 12.33 14.80 -3.27
N PRO A 135 13.49 15.43 -3.46
CA PRO A 135 13.80 16.71 -2.84
C PRO A 135 12.78 17.79 -3.21
N ARG A 136 12.48 18.69 -2.28
CA ARG A 136 11.45 19.75 -2.47
C ARG A 136 11.77 20.70 -3.63
N ASP A 137 13.04 20.91 -3.90
CA ASP A 137 13.56 21.77 -4.98
C ASP A 137 13.71 21.03 -6.32
N HIS A 138 13.34 19.74 -6.38
CA HIS A 138 13.43 19.00 -7.63
C HIS A 138 12.43 19.52 -8.67
N ARG A 139 12.87 19.62 -9.92
CA ARG A 139 12.08 20.16 -11.03
C ARG A 139 10.74 19.45 -11.30
N ILE A 140 10.61 18.17 -10.91
CA ILE A 140 9.35 17.44 -11.04
C ILE A 140 8.26 17.99 -10.09
N LEU A 141 8.68 18.63 -9.01
CA LEU A 141 7.82 19.36 -8.08
C LEU A 141 7.76 20.87 -8.41
N ASP A 142 8.21 21.28 -9.62
CA ASP A 142 8.28 22.66 -10.07
C ASP A 142 8.94 23.56 -9.01
N ASN A 143 10.11 23.13 -8.51
CA ASN A 143 10.82 23.77 -7.41
C ASN A 143 9.95 24.08 -6.17
N GLY A 144 9.08 23.13 -5.83
CA GLY A 144 8.16 23.24 -4.70
C GLY A 144 6.84 23.97 -5.00
N ARG A 145 6.60 24.38 -6.26
CA ARG A 145 5.33 24.99 -6.69
C ARG A 145 4.29 23.99 -7.19
N ALA A 146 4.72 22.77 -7.54
CA ALA A 146 3.77 21.75 -7.99
C ALA A 146 2.75 21.49 -6.89
N ILE A 147 1.51 21.75 -7.19
CA ILE A 147 0.40 21.52 -6.27
C ILE A 147 0.00 20.04 -6.41
N GLY A 148 0.35 19.26 -5.39
CA GLY A 148 -0.20 17.91 -5.27
C GLY A 148 -1.71 17.98 -5.11
N LYS A 149 -2.42 17.10 -5.81
CA LYS A 149 -3.88 17.02 -5.71
C LYS A 149 -4.27 15.95 -4.69
N LEU A 150 -5.07 16.34 -3.71
CA LEU A 150 -5.71 15.40 -2.81
C LEU A 150 -6.73 14.57 -3.60
N VAL A 151 -6.60 13.25 -3.51
CA VAL A 151 -7.58 12.32 -4.06
C VAL A 151 -8.68 12.14 -3.02
N GLN A 152 -9.80 12.80 -3.24
CA GLN A 152 -10.98 12.62 -2.41
C GLN A 152 -11.68 11.31 -2.79
N CYS A 153 -12.09 10.53 -1.80
CA CYS A 153 -12.80 9.27 -2.00
C CYS A 153 -13.74 8.97 -0.83
N GLN A 154 -14.70 8.09 -1.09
CA GLN A 154 -15.65 7.60 -0.10
C GLN A 154 -15.22 6.24 0.45
N ALA A 155 -15.81 5.84 1.57
CA ALA A 155 -15.69 4.48 2.07
C ALA A 155 -16.20 3.49 1.01
N GLY A 156 -15.40 2.47 0.69
CA GLY A 156 -15.68 1.49 -0.37
C GLY A 156 -14.99 1.79 -1.70
N ASP A 157 -14.46 2.99 -1.93
CA ASP A 157 -13.75 3.32 -3.16
C ASP A 157 -12.40 2.60 -3.24
N LEU A 158 -12.07 2.11 -4.44
CA LEU A 158 -10.76 1.61 -4.80
C LEU A 158 -9.98 2.72 -5.54
N VAL A 159 -8.94 3.23 -4.89
CA VAL A 159 -8.02 4.21 -5.48
C VAL A 159 -6.79 3.48 -6.01
N LEU A 160 -6.41 3.75 -7.27
CA LEU A 160 -5.28 3.11 -7.95
C LEU A 160 -4.30 4.15 -8.48
N TRP A 161 -3.02 3.80 -8.49
CA TRP A 161 -1.98 4.60 -9.14
C TRP A 161 -0.84 3.75 -9.68
N ASP A 162 -0.19 4.24 -10.70
CA ASP A 162 1.06 3.68 -11.21
C ASP A 162 2.17 3.92 -10.17
N SER A 163 2.96 2.90 -9.84
CA SER A 163 4.04 3.02 -8.84
C SER A 163 5.14 4.04 -9.19
N ARG A 164 5.16 4.52 -10.44
CA ARG A 164 6.01 5.60 -10.93
C ARG A 164 5.45 7.00 -10.65
N LEU A 165 4.20 7.10 -10.19
CA LEU A 165 3.56 8.38 -9.88
C LEU A 165 4.17 8.97 -8.61
N VAL A 166 4.52 10.24 -8.66
CA VAL A 166 4.96 10.99 -7.48
C VAL A 166 3.78 11.24 -6.56
N HIS A 167 3.89 10.77 -5.34
CA HIS A 167 2.81 10.86 -4.36
C HIS A 167 3.32 10.97 -2.92
N CYS A 168 2.42 11.27 -2.01
CA CYS A 168 2.62 11.14 -0.57
C CYS A 168 1.28 11.12 0.17
N ASN A 169 1.29 10.84 1.47
CA ASN A 169 0.15 11.14 2.34
C ASN A 169 0.23 12.57 2.85
N SER A 170 -0.93 13.18 3.12
CA SER A 170 -1.04 14.48 3.76
C SER A 170 -1.81 14.43 5.06
N PRO A 171 -1.54 15.35 5.99
CA PRO A 171 -2.46 15.65 7.08
C PRO A 171 -3.74 16.30 6.55
N ALA A 172 -4.72 16.47 7.41
CA ALA A 172 -5.87 17.32 7.13
C ALA A 172 -5.44 18.76 6.79
N PHE A 173 -6.12 19.37 5.84
CA PHE A 173 -5.90 20.76 5.41
C PHE A 173 -6.76 21.73 6.21
N SER A 174 -7.97 21.33 6.59
CA SER A 174 -8.84 22.14 7.41
C SER A 174 -8.58 21.83 8.89
N ILE A 175 -8.53 22.91 9.69
CA ILE A 175 -8.39 22.81 11.12
C ILE A 175 -9.76 23.05 11.72
N GLN A 176 -10.47 21.96 12.00
CA GLN A 176 -11.67 22.04 12.84
C GLN A 176 -11.27 21.68 14.27
N GLU A 177 -11.61 22.53 15.22
CA GLU A 177 -11.43 22.17 16.63
C GLU A 177 -12.34 21.00 16.99
N ARG A 178 -11.81 20.09 17.78
CA ARG A 178 -12.57 18.96 18.30
C ARG A 178 -13.49 19.47 19.41
N ARG A 179 -14.76 19.04 19.38
CA ARG A 179 -15.67 19.28 20.50
C ARG A 179 -15.47 18.19 21.56
N ASP A 180 -15.70 18.53 22.84
CA ASP A 180 -15.50 17.59 23.95
C ASP A 180 -16.46 16.39 23.90
N ASP A 181 -17.63 16.56 23.30
CA ASP A 181 -18.65 15.51 23.11
C ASP A 181 -18.43 14.64 21.86
N GLU A 182 -17.43 14.98 21.05
CA GLU A 182 -17.12 14.25 19.81
C GLU A 182 -16.43 12.91 20.14
N PRO A 183 -16.94 11.77 19.63
CA PRO A 183 -16.34 10.47 19.90
C PRO A 183 -14.92 10.41 19.35
N VAL A 184 -14.07 9.65 20.03
CA VAL A 184 -12.71 9.35 19.55
C VAL A 184 -12.80 8.26 18.51
N ASP A 185 -12.50 8.58 17.27
CA ASP A 185 -12.54 7.65 16.14
C ASP A 185 -11.24 7.71 15.34
N PHE A 186 -11.10 6.78 14.39
CA PHE A 186 -10.03 6.86 13.40
C PHE A 186 -10.34 7.92 12.36
N LEU A 187 -9.34 8.73 12.05
CA LEU A 187 -9.45 9.77 11.02
C LEU A 187 -9.58 9.15 9.63
N ARG A 188 -8.75 8.14 9.35
CA ARG A 188 -8.75 7.39 8.08
C ARG A 188 -8.32 5.95 8.29
N ILE A 189 -8.93 5.05 7.52
CA ILE A 189 -8.50 3.66 7.41
C ILE A 189 -8.47 3.29 5.92
N VAL A 190 -7.34 2.70 5.48
CA VAL A 190 -7.19 2.17 4.12
C VAL A 190 -6.56 0.78 4.16
N ALA A 191 -7.01 -0.12 3.30
CA ALA A 191 -6.39 -1.42 3.09
C ALA A 191 -5.62 -1.41 1.77
N TYR A 192 -4.29 -1.57 1.83
CA TYR A 192 -3.46 -1.57 0.63
C TYR A 192 -3.64 -2.85 -0.17
N VAL A 193 -3.70 -2.71 -1.48
CA VAL A 193 -3.79 -3.81 -2.42
C VAL A 193 -3.09 -3.47 -3.73
N SER A 194 -2.26 -4.38 -4.19
CA SER A 194 -1.64 -4.33 -5.51
C SER A 194 -1.75 -5.72 -6.14
N MET A 195 -2.03 -5.76 -7.43
CA MET A 195 -2.05 -7.02 -8.18
C MET A 195 -1.29 -6.84 -9.49
N SER A 196 -0.45 -7.82 -9.81
CA SER A 196 0.32 -7.83 -11.06
C SER A 196 0.39 -9.25 -11.62
N PRO A 197 0.46 -9.41 -12.95
CA PRO A 197 0.61 -10.71 -13.56
C PRO A 197 1.98 -11.34 -13.29
N PRO A 198 2.07 -12.68 -13.25
CA PRO A 198 3.32 -13.41 -12.97
C PRO A 198 4.46 -13.11 -13.94
N VAL A 199 4.18 -12.58 -15.13
CA VAL A 199 5.20 -12.24 -16.14
C VAL A 199 6.23 -11.21 -15.63
N PHE A 200 5.91 -10.46 -14.58
CA PHE A 200 6.83 -9.50 -13.97
C PHE A 200 7.74 -10.10 -12.89
N ILE A 201 7.66 -11.40 -12.61
CA ILE A 201 8.62 -12.10 -11.74
C ILE A 201 9.98 -12.11 -12.45
N ARG A 202 11.05 -11.69 -11.76
CA ARG A 202 12.39 -11.58 -12.37
C ARG A 202 13.42 -12.54 -11.80
N ASP A 203 13.44 -12.71 -10.49
CA ASP A 203 14.55 -13.37 -9.78
C ASP A 203 14.32 -14.86 -9.53
N TYR A 204 13.18 -15.40 -9.95
CA TYR A 204 12.74 -16.76 -9.68
C TYR A 204 12.07 -17.39 -10.90
N THR A 205 12.12 -18.71 -11.00
CA THR A 205 11.13 -19.43 -11.82
C THR A 205 9.75 -19.30 -11.17
N LEU A 206 8.69 -19.42 -11.95
CA LEU A 206 7.33 -19.33 -11.41
C LEU A 206 7.06 -20.37 -10.31
N GLU A 207 7.60 -21.57 -10.45
CA GLU A 207 7.46 -22.62 -9.44
C GLU A 207 8.18 -22.27 -8.14
N GLN A 208 9.44 -21.81 -8.22
CA GLN A 208 10.19 -21.36 -7.06
C GLN A 208 9.47 -20.21 -6.35
N PHE A 209 8.97 -19.25 -7.11
CA PHE A 209 8.25 -18.11 -6.57
C PHE A 209 6.97 -18.52 -5.84
N ARG A 210 6.17 -19.42 -6.43
CA ARG A 210 4.96 -19.98 -5.81
C ARG A 210 5.27 -20.72 -4.51
N LYS A 211 6.35 -21.50 -4.47
CA LYS A 211 6.82 -22.17 -3.25
C LYS A 211 7.16 -21.18 -2.15
N GLN A 212 7.91 -20.13 -2.48
CA GLN A 212 8.26 -19.08 -1.52
C GLN A 212 7.03 -18.32 -1.03
N ARG A 213 6.11 -17.96 -1.92
CA ARG A 213 4.87 -17.27 -1.52
C ARG A 213 4.03 -18.08 -0.53
N LYS A 214 3.93 -19.41 -0.75
CA LYS A 214 3.29 -20.31 0.23
C LYS A 214 3.95 -20.19 1.60
N SER A 215 5.27 -20.29 1.65
CA SER A 215 6.03 -20.15 2.88
C SER A 215 5.82 -18.78 3.55
N MET A 216 5.79 -17.68 2.77
CA MET A 216 5.54 -16.34 3.32
C MET A 216 4.15 -16.23 3.95
N VAL A 217 3.13 -16.82 3.33
CA VAL A 217 1.77 -16.87 3.91
C VAL A 217 1.76 -17.70 5.18
N GLU A 218 2.32 -18.91 5.15
CA GLU A 218 2.34 -19.83 6.29
C GLU A 218 3.07 -19.25 7.51
N ASN A 219 4.08 -18.42 7.28
CA ASN A 219 4.84 -17.73 8.33
C ASN A 219 4.31 -16.32 8.68
N ASN A 220 3.09 -15.99 8.31
CA ASN A 220 2.46 -14.68 8.60
C ASN A 220 3.28 -13.47 8.13
N CYS A 221 4.07 -13.61 7.05
CA CYS A 221 4.89 -12.53 6.55
C CYS A 221 4.05 -11.40 5.95
N THR A 222 4.36 -10.18 6.33
CA THR A 222 3.89 -8.97 5.64
C THR A 222 4.98 -8.52 4.68
N LEU A 223 4.64 -8.36 3.41
CA LEU A 223 5.55 -7.93 2.36
C LEU A 223 5.28 -6.48 1.95
N THR A 224 6.01 -5.99 0.96
CA THR A 224 5.73 -4.69 0.32
C THR A 224 4.56 -4.79 -0.66
N HIS A 225 4.22 -3.68 -1.30
CA HIS A 225 3.21 -3.60 -2.38
C HIS A 225 3.57 -4.42 -3.64
N TRP A 226 4.81 -4.89 -3.76
CA TRP A 226 5.26 -5.71 -4.88
C TRP A 226 4.68 -7.12 -4.82
N SER A 227 3.66 -7.40 -5.62
CA SER A 227 3.05 -8.73 -5.69
C SER A 227 3.94 -9.77 -6.38
N THR A 228 4.92 -9.33 -7.17
CA THR A 228 5.87 -10.15 -7.94
C THR A 228 7.27 -10.22 -7.32
N GLU A 229 7.43 -9.73 -6.09
CA GLU A 229 8.66 -9.78 -5.32
C GLU A 229 8.40 -10.29 -3.90
N LEU A 230 9.44 -10.78 -3.24
CA LEU A 230 9.34 -11.36 -1.88
C LEU A 230 10.01 -10.45 -0.85
N LYS A 231 9.90 -9.14 -1.05
CA LYS A 231 10.50 -8.15 -0.14
C LYS A 231 9.66 -8.02 1.13
N GLN A 232 10.16 -8.62 2.21
CA GLN A 232 9.56 -8.53 3.52
C GLN A 232 9.78 -7.14 4.12
N THR A 233 8.76 -6.58 4.76
CA THR A 233 8.84 -5.27 5.40
C THR A 233 9.53 -5.32 6.75
N ARG A 234 9.16 -6.29 7.56
CA ARG A 234 9.73 -6.58 8.88
C ARG A 234 9.50 -8.04 9.23
N GLU A 235 10.30 -8.57 10.14
CA GLU A 235 10.08 -9.90 10.70
C GLU A 235 8.69 -9.98 11.34
N PRO A 236 7.96 -11.11 11.13
CA PRO A 236 6.61 -11.29 11.66
C PRO A 236 6.55 -11.35 13.20
N GLY A 237 7.69 -11.54 13.87
CA GLY A 237 7.75 -11.83 15.30
C GLY A 237 7.31 -13.26 15.60
N ASP A 238 6.99 -13.52 16.87
CA ASP A 238 6.55 -14.85 17.36
C ASP A 238 5.07 -15.09 17.04
N LEU A 239 4.69 -15.01 15.77
CA LEU A 239 3.34 -15.32 15.34
C LEU A 239 3.21 -16.82 15.01
N PRO A 240 2.06 -17.44 15.34
CA PRO A 240 1.81 -18.82 14.96
C PRO A 240 1.76 -18.96 13.44
N THR A 241 2.22 -20.10 12.92
CA THR A 241 2.06 -20.45 11.52
C THR A 241 0.58 -20.62 11.17
N ILE A 242 0.23 -20.30 9.93
CA ILE A 242 -1.13 -20.52 9.40
C ILE A 242 -1.09 -21.57 8.31
N SER A 243 -2.12 -22.41 8.25
CA SER A 243 -2.24 -23.41 7.19
C SER A 243 -2.83 -22.79 5.93
N LEU A 244 -2.29 -23.10 4.76
CA LEU A 244 -2.89 -22.73 3.48
C LEU A 244 -4.32 -23.29 3.29
N LYS A 245 -4.71 -24.31 4.06
CA LYS A 245 -6.09 -24.84 4.07
C LYS A 245 -7.11 -23.82 4.60
N LYS A 246 -6.67 -22.80 5.34
CA LYS A 246 -7.50 -21.67 5.77
C LYS A 246 -8.08 -20.89 4.59
N PHE A 247 -7.35 -20.82 3.49
CA PHE A 247 -7.71 -20.03 2.31
C PHE A 247 -8.61 -20.83 1.37
N ASN A 248 -9.66 -20.20 0.85
CA ASN A 248 -10.50 -20.79 -0.19
C ASN A 248 -9.75 -20.88 -1.54
N ALA A 249 -10.37 -21.52 -2.55
CA ALA A 249 -9.75 -21.69 -3.86
C ALA A 249 -9.38 -20.36 -4.53
N TYR A 250 -10.27 -19.38 -4.48
CA TYR A 250 -10.05 -18.04 -5.02
C TYR A 250 -8.86 -17.32 -4.38
N GLN A 251 -8.75 -17.35 -3.04
CA GLN A 251 -7.62 -16.78 -2.33
C GLN A 251 -6.31 -17.49 -2.67
N ARG A 252 -6.35 -18.83 -2.76
CA ARG A 252 -5.16 -19.59 -3.19
C ARG A 252 -4.72 -19.24 -4.61
N ALA A 253 -5.66 -19.01 -5.53
CA ALA A 253 -5.34 -18.54 -6.87
C ALA A 253 -4.61 -17.18 -6.85
N LEU A 254 -5.04 -16.22 -6.03
CA LEU A 254 -4.36 -14.93 -5.83
C LEU A 254 -2.97 -15.05 -5.17
N ILE A 255 -2.79 -16.06 -4.31
CA ILE A 255 -1.48 -16.38 -3.72
C ILE A 255 -0.53 -16.91 -4.79
N LEU A 256 -1.01 -17.75 -5.70
CA LEU A 256 -0.20 -18.51 -6.65
C LEU A 256 -0.10 -17.89 -8.04
N GLY A 257 -0.93 -16.89 -8.35
CA GLY A 257 -1.02 -16.30 -9.68
C GLY A 257 -1.57 -17.30 -10.70
N THR A 258 -2.56 -18.10 -10.31
CA THR A 258 -3.33 -18.96 -11.21
C THR A 258 -4.63 -18.28 -11.62
N ASP A 259 -5.28 -18.80 -12.65
CA ASP A 259 -6.61 -18.33 -13.02
C ASP A 259 -7.62 -18.69 -11.92
N THR A 260 -8.52 -17.76 -11.64
CA THR A 260 -9.60 -17.98 -10.65
C THR A 260 -10.80 -18.66 -11.27
N ASP A 261 -10.91 -18.67 -12.60
CA ASP A 261 -12.01 -19.28 -13.32
C ASP A 261 -11.80 -20.81 -13.44
N ASP A 262 -10.58 -21.29 -13.17
CA ASP A 262 -10.20 -22.70 -13.12
C ASP A 262 -10.38 -23.34 -11.71
N THR A 263 -10.96 -22.60 -10.74
CA THR A 263 -11.13 -23.03 -9.35
C THR A 263 -12.58 -23.00 -8.92
#